data_4db6e4012c4dbd9ac685b7b9628dda23
#
_entry.id   4db6e4012c4dbd9ac685b7b9628dda23
#
_cell.length_a   1.000
_cell.length_b   1.000
_cell.length_c   1.000
_cell.angle_alpha   90.00
_cell.angle_beta   90.00
_cell.angle_gamma   90.00
#
_symmetry.space_group_name_H-M   'P 1'
#
loop_
_entity.id
_entity.type
_entity.pdbx_description
1 polymer ?
#
loop_
_entity_poly.entity_id
_entity_poly.type
_entity_poly.pdbx_seq_one_letter_code
_entity_poly.pdbx_strand_id
1 'polypeptide(L)'
;MAVEPMTGPAAAAGPGRRRFAWIFALPVLLVALVLGGAGTASAHASLDSTDPVSGSTLPSGPPTVTLRFSESVSTELGGVKVLDPAGKRVDTGNPEHGIGGGSTVRVKLLSGLGPGTYTVAWRVVSDDSHPVSGAFTFNVIRASAGANVSGLGQGTDSAVDFADGLARWAAFLSFALLSGSVLFLVALRPAAVGRFRVWMLLFASWAGLLVSTVAALMFYGPKASGLSFSSAFDLDVLRVTLDSKLGRALSVRILVLGAAGALLGYLVAVLGEAERRARIVLGSAWVLLSTGLAATWSMA
;
A
#
# COMPACT_ATOMS: atom_id res chain seq x y z
N MET A 1 10.04 -31.82 -73.61
CA MET A 1 10.42 -32.46 -72.33
C MET A 1 10.32 -31.39 -71.27
N ALA A 2 9.09 -31.31 -70.60
CA ALA A 2 8.78 -30.30 -69.61
C ALA A 2 9.07 -30.90 -68.24
N VAL A 3 9.88 -30.21 -67.43
CA VAL A 3 10.20 -30.59 -66.06
C VAL A 3 9.20 -29.91 -65.15
N GLU A 4 8.32 -30.71 -64.51
CA GLU A 4 7.43 -30.22 -63.45
C GLU A 4 8.22 -29.89 -62.16
N PRO A 5 7.92 -28.77 -61.46
CA PRO A 5 8.52 -28.49 -60.16
C PRO A 5 7.80 -29.30 -59.08
N MET A 6 8.54 -30.14 -58.38
CA MET A 6 8.07 -30.87 -57.19
C MET A 6 7.84 -29.90 -56.03
N THR A 7 6.62 -29.62 -55.74
CA THR A 7 6.20 -28.94 -54.50
C THR A 7 6.23 -29.93 -53.36
N GLY A 8 7.24 -29.81 -52.48
CA GLY A 8 7.30 -30.59 -51.26
C GLY A 8 6.20 -30.17 -50.26
N PRO A 9 5.65 -31.08 -49.44
CA PRO A 9 4.59 -30.77 -48.49
C PRO A 9 5.10 -29.84 -47.40
N ALA A 10 4.34 -28.74 -47.17
CA ALA A 10 4.56 -27.84 -46.06
C ALA A 10 4.49 -28.61 -44.74
N ALA A 11 5.58 -28.57 -43.97
CA ALA A 11 5.64 -29.22 -42.68
C ALA A 11 4.56 -28.68 -41.72
N ALA A 12 3.54 -29.45 -41.50
CA ALA A 12 2.51 -29.16 -40.50
C ALA A 12 3.15 -29.10 -39.11
N ALA A 13 3.06 -27.95 -38.45
CA ALA A 13 3.58 -27.77 -37.10
C ALA A 13 2.84 -28.72 -36.13
N GLY A 14 3.59 -29.66 -35.55
CA GLY A 14 3.03 -30.71 -34.69
C GLY A 14 2.29 -30.15 -33.44
N PRO A 15 1.34 -30.91 -32.88
CA PRO A 15 0.43 -30.46 -31.82
C PRO A 15 1.13 -30.05 -30.50
N GLY A 16 2.40 -30.37 -30.31
CA GLY A 16 3.19 -29.99 -29.14
C GLY A 16 3.55 -28.49 -29.08
N ARG A 17 3.83 -27.85 -30.23
CA ARG A 17 4.19 -26.41 -30.27
C ARG A 17 3.03 -25.49 -29.98
N ARG A 18 1.80 -25.86 -30.32
CA ARG A 18 0.59 -25.06 -30.02
C ARG A 18 0.26 -25.03 -28.53
N ARG A 19 0.46 -26.15 -27.81
CA ARG A 19 0.19 -26.21 -26.36
C ARG A 19 1.17 -25.37 -25.54
N PHE A 20 2.42 -25.22 -25.99
CA PHE A 20 3.43 -24.39 -25.33
C PHE A 20 3.18 -22.88 -25.52
N ALA A 21 2.60 -22.48 -26.64
CA ALA A 21 2.31 -21.08 -26.93
C ALA A 21 1.26 -20.49 -25.97
N TRP A 22 0.26 -21.27 -25.54
CA TRP A 22 -0.79 -20.81 -24.63
C TRP A 22 -0.27 -20.56 -23.21
N ILE A 23 0.78 -21.24 -22.76
CA ILE A 23 1.40 -21.04 -21.45
C ILE A 23 2.04 -19.65 -21.34
N PHE A 24 2.52 -19.13 -22.45
CA PHE A 24 3.09 -17.77 -22.51
C PHE A 24 2.07 -16.72 -22.98
N ALA A 25 1.10 -17.07 -23.81
CA ALA A 25 0.11 -16.15 -24.33
C ALA A 25 -0.83 -15.63 -23.23
N LEU A 26 -1.25 -16.47 -22.29
CA LEU A 26 -2.16 -16.07 -21.20
C LEU A 26 -1.52 -15.07 -20.23
N PRO A 27 -0.30 -15.27 -19.70
CA PRO A 27 0.39 -14.27 -18.89
C PRO A 27 0.66 -12.97 -19.63
N VAL A 28 1.07 -13.04 -20.91
CA VAL A 28 1.29 -11.84 -21.73
C VAL A 28 -0.01 -11.08 -21.96
N LEU A 29 -1.12 -11.77 -22.24
CA LEU A 29 -2.43 -11.18 -22.38
C LEU A 29 -2.90 -10.53 -21.07
N LEU A 30 -2.71 -11.20 -19.92
CA LEU A 30 -3.02 -10.66 -18.60
C LEU A 30 -2.20 -9.40 -18.29
N VAL A 31 -0.90 -9.43 -18.56
CA VAL A 31 -0.03 -8.25 -18.41
C VAL A 31 -0.46 -7.13 -19.35
N ALA A 32 -0.79 -7.43 -20.61
CA ALA A 32 -1.27 -6.44 -21.57
C ALA A 32 -2.62 -5.85 -21.15
N LEU A 33 -3.51 -6.65 -20.55
CA LEU A 33 -4.82 -6.20 -20.05
C LEU A 33 -4.67 -5.31 -18.81
N VAL A 34 -3.75 -5.64 -17.91
CA VAL A 34 -3.42 -4.83 -16.72
C VAL A 34 -2.76 -3.51 -17.14
N LEU A 35 -1.79 -3.55 -18.05
CA LEU A 35 -1.10 -2.34 -18.53
C LEU A 35 -2.00 -1.47 -19.44
N GLY A 36 -2.89 -2.08 -20.22
CA GLY A 36 -3.83 -1.37 -21.10
C GLY A 36 -5.03 -0.78 -20.36
N GLY A 37 -5.38 -1.30 -19.17
CA GLY A 37 -6.45 -0.80 -18.31
C GLY A 37 -5.98 0.21 -17.26
N ALA A 38 -4.67 0.44 -17.13
CA ALA A 38 -4.12 1.41 -16.19
C ALA A 38 -4.36 2.84 -16.69
N GLY A 39 -5.56 3.37 -16.47
CA GLY A 39 -5.79 4.82 -16.50
C GLY A 39 -4.95 5.48 -15.40
N THR A 40 -4.61 6.76 -15.55
CA THR A 40 -4.02 7.55 -14.47
C THR A 40 -5.03 7.66 -13.33
N ALA A 41 -5.00 6.71 -12.40
CA ALA A 41 -5.70 6.84 -11.14
C ALA A 41 -4.91 7.86 -10.31
N SER A 42 -5.41 9.10 -10.22
CA SER A 42 -4.95 10.03 -9.20
C SER A 42 -5.55 9.56 -7.88
N ALA A 43 -4.82 8.71 -7.18
CA ALA A 43 -5.27 8.09 -5.93
C ALA A 43 -4.73 8.85 -4.70
N HIS A 44 -4.18 10.06 -4.88
CA HIS A 44 -3.69 10.89 -3.78
C HIS A 44 -4.69 12.00 -3.49
N ALA A 45 -5.13 12.09 -2.24
CA ALA A 45 -5.98 13.17 -1.80
C ALA A 45 -5.29 14.53 -2.00
N SER A 46 -5.92 15.43 -2.72
CA SER A 46 -5.54 16.84 -2.80
C SER A 46 -6.45 17.69 -1.93
N LEU A 47 -5.94 18.76 -1.36
CA LEU A 47 -6.75 19.75 -0.64
C LEU A 47 -7.43 20.65 -1.66
N ASP A 48 -8.75 20.52 -1.80
CA ASP A 48 -9.54 21.27 -2.79
C ASP A 48 -9.95 22.64 -2.27
N SER A 49 -10.38 22.71 -1.02
CA SER A 49 -10.80 23.98 -0.42
C SER A 49 -10.71 23.96 1.11
N THR A 50 -10.68 25.17 1.69
CA THR A 50 -10.63 25.38 3.14
C THR A 50 -11.68 26.40 3.56
N ASP A 51 -12.20 26.24 4.76
CA ASP A 51 -13.02 27.24 5.43
C ASP A 51 -12.48 27.41 6.87
N PRO A 52 -11.89 28.56 7.20
CA PRO A 52 -11.70 29.77 6.39
C PRO A 52 -10.86 29.54 5.13
N VAL A 53 -11.15 30.34 4.09
CA VAL A 53 -10.36 30.31 2.85
C VAL A 53 -8.90 30.66 3.14
N SER A 54 -7.97 29.91 2.55
CA SER A 54 -6.53 30.14 2.71
C SER A 54 -6.15 31.58 2.37
N GLY A 55 -5.42 32.24 3.29
CA GLY A 55 -4.99 33.64 3.17
C GLY A 55 -6.06 34.69 3.51
N SER A 56 -7.31 34.29 3.76
CA SER A 56 -8.40 35.24 4.06
C SER A 56 -8.23 35.93 5.41
N THR A 57 -8.87 37.12 5.53
CA THR A 57 -8.95 37.88 6.78
C THR A 57 -10.40 37.93 7.25
N LEU A 58 -10.65 37.47 8.46
CA LEU A 58 -11.97 37.38 9.08
C LEU A 58 -12.14 38.52 10.11
N PRO A 59 -13.37 39.03 10.30
CA PRO A 59 -13.63 40.05 11.29
C PRO A 59 -13.59 39.51 12.74
N SER A 60 -13.74 38.20 12.94
CA SER A 60 -13.68 37.53 14.24
C SER A 60 -13.17 36.09 14.06
N GLY A 61 -12.71 35.47 15.16
CA GLY A 61 -12.28 34.09 15.17
C GLY A 61 -13.41 33.13 14.77
N PRO A 62 -13.19 32.23 13.80
CA PRO A 62 -14.19 31.23 13.39
C PRO A 62 -14.31 30.15 14.47
N PRO A 63 -15.49 29.51 14.62
CA PRO A 63 -15.66 28.41 15.57
C PRO A 63 -15.01 27.11 15.14
N THR A 64 -14.77 26.95 13.85
CA THR A 64 -14.21 25.72 13.25
C THR A 64 -13.29 26.04 12.09
N VAL A 65 -12.38 25.11 11.79
CA VAL A 65 -11.67 25.03 10.51
C VAL A 65 -12.14 23.77 9.80
N THR A 66 -12.45 23.88 8.52
CA THR A 66 -12.88 22.77 7.65
C THR A 66 -11.94 22.65 6.46
N LEU A 67 -11.49 21.44 6.19
CA LEU A 67 -10.70 21.07 5.02
C LEU A 67 -11.51 20.13 4.15
N ARG A 68 -11.54 20.36 2.84
CA ARG A 68 -12.18 19.50 1.85
C ARG A 68 -11.12 18.94 0.92
N PHE A 69 -11.15 17.63 0.74
CA PHE A 69 -10.21 16.87 -0.07
C PHE A 69 -10.93 16.31 -1.31
N SER A 70 -10.16 16.00 -2.35
CA SER A 70 -10.65 15.39 -3.59
C SER A 70 -11.20 13.97 -3.40
N GLU A 71 -10.85 13.31 -2.31
CA GLU A 71 -11.29 11.96 -1.96
C GLU A 71 -11.43 11.78 -0.44
N SER A 72 -11.90 10.60 -0.01
CA SER A 72 -11.98 10.27 1.41
C SER A 72 -10.60 10.18 2.04
N VAL A 73 -10.48 10.71 3.27
CA VAL A 73 -9.25 10.71 4.06
C VAL A 73 -9.50 10.20 5.47
N SER A 74 -8.50 9.58 6.08
CA SER A 74 -8.51 9.20 7.50
C SER A 74 -7.63 10.14 8.32
N THR A 75 -8.07 10.45 9.52
CA THR A 75 -7.34 11.27 10.52
C THR A 75 -6.79 10.44 11.68
N GLU A 76 -6.97 9.11 11.68
CA GLU A 76 -6.58 8.21 12.77
C GLU A 76 -5.07 8.25 13.08
N LEU A 77 -4.25 8.30 12.03
CA LEU A 77 -2.78 8.38 12.11
C LEU A 77 -2.24 9.79 11.86
N GLY A 78 -3.10 10.81 11.89
CA GLY A 78 -2.73 12.18 11.57
C GLY A 78 -3.53 13.19 12.36
N GLY A 79 -3.99 14.25 11.72
CA GLY A 79 -4.87 15.25 12.31
C GLY A 79 -4.70 16.64 11.75
N VAL A 80 -5.44 17.56 12.35
CA VAL A 80 -5.36 18.99 12.03
C VAL A 80 -4.94 19.72 13.30
N LYS A 81 -3.96 20.61 13.20
CA LYS A 81 -3.48 21.46 14.29
C LYS A 81 -3.61 22.91 13.86
N VAL A 82 -4.18 23.74 14.71
CA VAL A 82 -4.29 25.18 14.47
C VAL A 82 -3.47 25.92 15.53
N LEU A 83 -2.52 26.74 15.06
CA LEU A 83 -1.61 27.49 15.89
C LEU A 83 -1.94 28.99 15.79
N ASP A 84 -1.91 29.68 16.92
CA ASP A 84 -1.96 31.13 16.99
C ASP A 84 -0.62 31.78 16.54
N PRO A 85 -0.54 33.13 16.44
CA PRO A 85 0.70 33.80 16.06
C PRO A 85 1.90 33.53 16.98
N ALA A 86 1.67 33.12 18.23
CA ALA A 86 2.70 32.75 19.20
C ALA A 86 3.11 31.25 19.09
N GLY A 87 2.49 30.49 18.20
CA GLY A 87 2.74 29.05 18.04
C GLY A 87 2.01 28.15 19.04
N LYS A 88 1.08 28.70 19.81
CA LYS A 88 0.28 27.94 20.75
C LYS A 88 -0.90 27.28 20.01
N ARG A 89 -1.19 26.03 20.36
CA ARG A 89 -2.31 25.29 19.80
C ARG A 89 -3.66 25.84 20.29
N VAL A 90 -4.59 26.09 19.37
CA VAL A 90 -5.91 26.69 19.64
C VAL A 90 -7.08 25.87 19.12
N ASP A 91 -6.82 24.68 18.61
CA ASP A 91 -7.87 23.69 18.28
C ASP A 91 -8.15 22.75 19.46
N THR A 92 -9.31 22.06 19.42
CA THR A 92 -9.74 21.14 20.49
C THR A 92 -9.07 19.76 20.42
N GLY A 93 -8.30 19.48 19.37
CA GLY A 93 -7.56 18.23 19.21
C GLY A 93 -8.33 17.04 18.63
N ASN A 94 -9.63 17.17 18.39
CA ASN A 94 -10.50 16.10 17.90
C ASN A 94 -11.01 16.45 16.50
N PRO A 95 -10.31 16.07 15.41
CA PRO A 95 -10.84 16.24 14.06
C PRO A 95 -12.02 15.28 13.84
N GLU A 96 -13.08 15.78 13.22
CA GLU A 96 -14.28 15.03 12.89
C GLU A 96 -14.53 15.11 11.38
N HIS A 97 -15.16 14.10 10.79
CA HIS A 97 -15.67 14.21 9.43
C HIS A 97 -16.87 15.16 9.41
N GLY A 98 -16.80 16.16 8.54
CA GLY A 98 -17.85 17.18 8.40
C GLY A 98 -19.00 16.75 7.49
N ILE A 99 -19.90 17.71 7.21
CA ILE A 99 -20.93 17.54 6.18
C ILE A 99 -20.24 17.39 4.83
N GLY A 100 -20.37 16.23 4.20
CA GLY A 100 -19.62 15.84 2.98
C GLY A 100 -18.94 14.49 3.14
N GLY A 101 -19.07 13.85 4.31
CA GLY A 101 -18.55 12.50 4.55
C GLY A 101 -17.02 12.45 4.70
N GLY A 102 -16.42 11.33 4.30
CA GLY A 102 -14.99 11.05 4.48
C GLY A 102 -14.03 12.03 3.82
N SER A 103 -14.45 12.79 2.80
CA SER A 103 -13.61 13.79 2.13
C SER A 103 -13.53 15.14 2.84
N THR A 104 -14.25 15.31 3.98
CA THR A 104 -14.27 16.57 4.73
C THR A 104 -13.79 16.34 6.15
N VAL A 105 -12.78 17.11 6.57
CA VAL A 105 -12.24 17.10 7.94
C VAL A 105 -12.51 18.45 8.58
N ARG A 106 -13.05 18.43 9.79
CA ARG A 106 -13.36 19.62 10.59
C ARG A 106 -12.70 19.52 11.95
N VAL A 107 -12.16 20.64 12.44
CA VAL A 107 -11.70 20.78 13.81
C VAL A 107 -12.31 22.01 14.45
N LYS A 108 -12.74 21.89 15.72
CA LYS A 108 -13.27 23.00 16.51
C LYS A 108 -12.13 23.84 17.07
N LEU A 109 -12.34 25.16 17.11
CA LEU A 109 -11.40 26.09 17.70
C LEU A 109 -11.87 26.56 19.09
N LEU A 110 -10.91 26.95 19.90
CA LEU A 110 -11.18 27.60 21.16
C LEU A 110 -11.86 28.96 20.92
N SER A 111 -12.74 29.38 21.81
CA SER A 111 -13.41 30.69 21.74
C SER A 111 -12.43 31.82 22.09
N GLY A 112 -12.73 33.04 21.59
CA GLY A 112 -11.96 34.23 21.95
C GLY A 112 -10.59 34.36 21.25
N LEU A 113 -10.49 33.89 20.03
CA LEU A 113 -9.29 34.04 19.22
C LEU A 113 -8.95 35.54 18.98
N GLY A 114 -7.77 35.96 19.40
CA GLY A 114 -7.29 37.33 19.25
C GLY A 114 -6.87 37.68 17.81
N PRO A 115 -6.53 38.98 17.56
CA PRO A 115 -6.06 39.41 16.25
C PRO A 115 -4.71 38.77 15.88
N GLY A 116 -4.57 38.34 14.61
CA GLY A 116 -3.31 37.84 14.09
C GLY A 116 -3.47 36.74 13.05
N THR A 117 -2.35 36.20 12.57
CA THR A 117 -2.29 35.14 11.59
C THR A 117 -2.25 33.77 12.28
N TYR A 118 -3.23 32.94 11.96
CA TYR A 118 -3.35 31.55 12.43
C TYR A 118 -2.82 30.61 11.37
N THR A 119 -2.05 29.63 11.80
CA THR A 119 -1.49 28.60 10.90
C THR A 119 -2.19 27.27 11.14
N VAL A 120 -2.74 26.71 10.07
CA VAL A 120 -3.36 25.40 10.06
C VAL A 120 -2.40 24.41 9.44
N ALA A 121 -1.86 23.49 10.22
CA ALA A 121 -1.07 22.37 9.74
C ALA A 121 -1.91 21.09 9.78
N TRP A 122 -1.88 20.31 8.71
CA TRP A 122 -2.68 19.09 8.61
C TRP A 122 -1.87 17.93 8.06
N ARG A 123 -2.22 16.73 8.50
CA ARG A 123 -1.72 15.46 7.98
C ARG A 123 -2.87 14.46 8.01
N VAL A 124 -3.13 13.83 6.88
CA VAL A 124 -4.21 12.85 6.72
C VAL A 124 -3.69 11.68 5.89
N VAL A 125 -4.40 10.56 5.94
CA VAL A 125 -4.12 9.39 5.10
C VAL A 125 -5.21 9.31 4.04
N SER A 126 -4.83 9.32 2.77
CA SER A 126 -5.75 9.18 1.63
C SER A 126 -6.32 7.76 1.53
N ASP A 127 -7.34 7.56 0.72
CA ASP A 127 -8.03 6.26 0.60
C ASP A 127 -7.10 5.16 0.04
N ASP A 128 -6.05 5.55 -0.70
CA ASP A 128 -4.97 4.67 -1.16
C ASP A 128 -3.88 4.40 -0.09
N SER A 129 -4.14 4.78 1.16
CA SER A 129 -3.24 4.59 2.31
C SER A 129 -1.93 5.40 2.27
N HIS A 130 -1.83 6.41 1.41
CA HIS A 130 -0.68 7.31 1.39
C HIS A 130 -0.91 8.51 2.32
N PRO A 131 0.06 8.84 3.20
CA PRO A 131 -0.02 10.04 4.02
C PRO A 131 0.23 11.28 3.16
N VAL A 132 -0.67 12.25 3.25
CA VAL A 132 -0.55 13.58 2.67
C VAL A 132 -0.61 14.64 3.75
N SER A 133 0.15 15.73 3.59
CA SER A 133 0.24 16.79 4.58
C SER A 133 0.42 18.15 3.93
N GLY A 134 0.07 19.19 4.67
CA GLY A 134 0.24 20.55 4.22
C GLY A 134 -0.06 21.56 5.32
N ALA A 135 0.05 22.83 4.95
CA ALA A 135 -0.30 23.94 5.83
C ALA A 135 -0.87 25.10 5.02
N PHE A 136 -1.74 25.88 5.66
CA PHE A 136 -2.23 27.15 5.16
C PHE A 136 -2.46 28.12 6.33
N THR A 137 -2.70 29.40 6.02
CA THR A 137 -2.93 30.42 7.02
C THR A 137 -4.25 31.13 6.79
N PHE A 138 -4.85 31.67 7.85
CA PHE A 138 -5.91 32.67 7.80
C PHE A 138 -5.66 33.74 8.85
N ASN A 139 -6.25 34.90 8.70
CA ASN A 139 -6.08 36.03 9.61
C ASN A 139 -7.38 36.33 10.36
N VAL A 140 -7.24 36.75 11.60
CA VAL A 140 -8.34 37.31 12.40
C VAL A 140 -8.04 38.79 12.60
N ILE A 141 -8.96 39.67 12.17
CA ILE A 141 -8.90 41.13 12.25
C ILE A 141 -7.76 41.73 11.41
N ARG A 142 -6.53 41.23 11.57
CA ARG A 142 -5.33 41.74 10.86
C ARG A 142 -4.31 40.61 10.68
N ALA A 143 -3.49 40.75 9.65
CA ALA A 143 -2.34 39.87 9.45
C ALA A 143 -1.23 40.18 10.47
N SER A 144 -0.47 39.17 10.84
CA SER A 144 0.76 39.26 11.64
C SER A 144 1.79 38.25 11.11
N ALA A 145 2.95 38.13 11.73
CA ALA A 145 3.82 36.98 11.49
C ALA A 145 3.07 35.70 11.90
N GLY A 146 2.94 34.74 10.97
CA GLY A 146 2.37 33.42 11.25
C GLY A 146 3.34 32.58 12.09
N ALA A 147 2.80 31.59 12.80
CA ALA A 147 3.63 30.63 13.51
C ALA A 147 4.53 29.84 12.54
N ASN A 148 5.76 29.58 12.96
CA ASN A 148 6.64 28.69 12.21
C ASN A 148 6.13 27.24 12.36
N VAL A 149 5.75 26.64 11.24
CA VAL A 149 5.28 25.24 11.17
C VAL A 149 6.41 24.26 10.82
N SER A 150 7.67 24.68 10.88
CA SER A 150 8.80 23.78 10.69
C SER A 150 8.66 22.56 11.64
N GLY A 151 8.43 21.39 11.06
CA GLY A 151 8.19 20.15 11.81
C GLY A 151 6.71 19.73 11.99
N LEU A 152 5.72 20.59 11.75
CA LEU A 152 4.30 20.23 11.97
C LEU A 152 3.55 19.70 10.72
N GLY A 153 4.10 19.84 9.56
CA GLY A 153 3.56 19.31 8.29
C GLY A 153 4.68 18.79 7.41
N GLN A 154 5.90 18.69 7.95
CA GLN A 154 7.06 18.25 7.20
C GLN A 154 7.12 16.73 7.09
N GLY A 155 7.77 16.29 6.04
CA GLY A 155 7.86 14.90 5.59
C GLY A 155 8.23 13.91 6.69
N THR A 156 8.05 12.67 6.36
CA THR A 156 8.42 11.53 7.19
C THR A 156 9.92 11.55 7.49
N ASP A 157 10.33 11.02 8.62
CA ASP A 157 11.75 10.74 8.90
C ASP A 157 12.33 9.89 7.74
N SER A 158 13.44 10.36 7.17
CA SER A 158 14.08 9.68 6.02
C SER A 158 14.45 8.23 6.29
N ALA A 159 14.76 7.89 7.54
CA ALA A 159 15.03 6.51 7.96
C ALA A 159 13.75 5.65 7.90
N VAL A 160 12.59 6.21 8.27
CA VAL A 160 11.29 5.54 8.17
C VAL A 160 10.91 5.32 6.71
N ASP A 161 11.07 6.33 5.86
CA ASP A 161 10.78 6.21 4.42
C ASP A 161 11.68 5.17 3.75
N PHE A 162 12.97 5.14 4.10
CA PHE A 162 13.89 4.13 3.61
C PHE A 162 13.51 2.72 4.06
N ALA A 163 13.19 2.55 5.35
CA ALA A 163 12.80 1.25 5.92
C ALA A 163 11.49 0.72 5.33
N ASP A 164 10.47 1.58 5.18
CA ASP A 164 9.21 1.22 4.51
C ASP A 164 9.45 0.85 3.04
N GLY A 165 10.24 1.64 2.31
CA GLY A 165 10.62 1.36 0.93
C GLY A 165 11.33 0.01 0.79
N LEU A 166 12.31 -0.27 1.64
CA LEU A 166 13.03 -1.55 1.66
C LEU A 166 12.10 -2.72 1.97
N ALA A 167 11.21 -2.58 2.96
CA ALA A 167 10.21 -3.59 3.29
C ALA A 167 9.29 -3.91 2.10
N ARG A 168 8.82 -2.90 1.37
CA ARG A 168 8.00 -3.08 0.16
C ARG A 168 8.76 -3.81 -0.94
N TRP A 169 9.99 -3.40 -1.25
CA TRP A 169 10.83 -4.08 -2.23
C TRP A 169 11.10 -5.53 -1.86
N ALA A 170 11.45 -5.80 -0.60
CA ALA A 170 11.66 -7.14 -0.09
C ALA A 170 10.39 -8.00 -0.20
N ALA A 171 9.21 -7.42 0.06
CA ALA A 171 7.93 -8.10 -0.09
C ALA A 171 7.65 -8.50 -1.54
N PHE A 172 7.81 -7.58 -2.50
CA PHE A 172 7.61 -7.88 -3.93
C PHE A 172 8.58 -8.94 -4.44
N LEU A 173 9.88 -8.81 -4.11
CA LEU A 173 10.89 -9.78 -4.51
C LEU A 173 10.59 -11.17 -3.93
N SER A 174 10.29 -11.23 -2.63
CA SER A 174 9.97 -12.48 -1.92
C SER A 174 8.70 -13.12 -2.48
N PHE A 175 7.67 -12.34 -2.77
CA PHE A 175 6.44 -12.84 -3.38
C PHE A 175 6.68 -13.39 -4.78
N ALA A 176 7.44 -12.69 -5.62
CA ALA A 176 7.77 -13.14 -6.98
C ALA A 176 8.58 -14.43 -6.97
N LEU A 177 9.60 -14.52 -6.11
CA LEU A 177 10.43 -15.71 -5.96
C LEU A 177 9.63 -16.89 -5.41
N LEU A 178 8.81 -16.69 -4.39
CA LEU A 178 7.99 -17.73 -3.79
C LEU A 178 6.96 -18.27 -4.77
N SER A 179 6.12 -17.41 -5.32
CA SER A 179 5.03 -17.81 -6.22
C SER A 179 5.57 -18.38 -7.53
N GLY A 180 6.58 -17.74 -8.12
CA GLY A 180 7.22 -18.21 -9.35
C GLY A 180 7.92 -19.56 -9.19
N SER A 181 8.63 -19.76 -8.06
CA SER A 181 9.34 -21.03 -7.81
C SER A 181 8.36 -22.18 -7.58
N VAL A 182 7.28 -21.98 -6.82
CA VAL A 182 6.27 -23.03 -6.62
C VAL A 182 5.58 -23.39 -7.93
N LEU A 183 5.17 -22.42 -8.72
CA LEU A 183 4.55 -22.66 -10.03
C LEU A 183 5.51 -23.40 -10.98
N PHE A 184 6.79 -23.02 -11.01
CA PHE A 184 7.81 -23.71 -11.80
C PHE A 184 7.98 -25.16 -11.38
N LEU A 185 8.06 -25.43 -10.08
CA LEU A 185 8.20 -26.80 -9.56
C LEU A 185 6.98 -27.65 -9.90
N VAL A 186 5.78 -27.14 -9.64
CA VAL A 186 4.53 -27.88 -9.90
C VAL A 186 4.37 -28.20 -11.40
N ALA A 187 4.66 -27.22 -12.26
CA ALA A 187 4.43 -27.36 -13.70
C ALA A 187 5.51 -28.14 -14.44
N LEU A 188 6.80 -27.89 -14.10
CA LEU A 188 7.92 -28.31 -14.95
C LEU A 188 8.92 -29.26 -14.27
N ARG A 189 9.20 -29.11 -12.98
CA ARG A 189 10.29 -29.85 -12.32
C ARG A 189 9.90 -30.36 -10.91
N PRO A 190 8.84 -31.15 -10.73
CA PRO A 190 8.38 -31.59 -9.41
C PRO A 190 9.46 -32.35 -8.62
N ALA A 191 10.26 -33.18 -9.27
CA ALA A 191 11.36 -33.91 -8.62
C ALA A 191 12.49 -33.01 -8.06
N ALA A 192 12.56 -31.73 -8.47
CA ALA A 192 13.56 -30.83 -7.94
C ALA A 192 13.26 -30.34 -6.51
N VAL A 193 12.04 -30.55 -6.00
CA VAL A 193 11.62 -30.15 -4.65
C VAL A 193 12.49 -30.77 -3.55
N GLY A 194 12.99 -32.01 -3.73
CA GLY A 194 13.90 -32.69 -2.80
C GLY A 194 15.32 -32.10 -2.70
N ARG A 195 15.65 -31.11 -3.55
CA ARG A 195 16.98 -30.47 -3.48
C ARG A 195 17.03 -29.43 -2.38
N PHE A 196 18.02 -29.51 -1.50
CA PHE A 196 18.22 -28.56 -0.37
C PHE A 196 18.20 -27.08 -0.80
N ARG A 197 18.83 -26.74 -1.93
CA ARG A 197 18.85 -25.36 -2.45
C ARG A 197 17.46 -24.84 -2.82
N VAL A 198 16.60 -25.71 -3.38
CA VAL A 198 15.23 -25.36 -3.73
C VAL A 198 14.40 -25.14 -2.47
N TRP A 199 14.54 -26.04 -1.51
CA TRP A 199 13.89 -25.91 -0.20
C TRP A 199 14.27 -24.61 0.49
N MET A 200 15.58 -24.31 0.53
CA MET A 200 16.09 -23.07 1.12
C MET A 200 15.56 -21.83 0.40
N LEU A 201 15.47 -21.83 -0.95
CA LEU A 201 14.89 -20.73 -1.70
C LEU A 201 13.42 -20.50 -1.36
N LEU A 202 12.62 -21.55 -1.33
CA LEU A 202 11.19 -21.47 -1.01
C LEU A 202 10.96 -20.93 0.40
N PHE A 203 11.69 -21.48 1.37
CA PHE A 203 11.55 -21.10 2.77
C PHE A 203 12.08 -19.68 3.05
N ALA A 204 13.22 -19.31 2.44
CA ALA A 204 13.76 -17.94 2.55
C ALA A 204 12.83 -16.91 1.90
N SER A 205 12.22 -17.24 0.77
CA SER A 205 11.24 -16.35 0.11
C SER A 205 9.97 -16.21 0.95
N TRP A 206 9.47 -17.28 1.54
CA TRP A 206 8.32 -17.23 2.45
C TRP A 206 8.63 -16.41 3.72
N ALA A 207 9.76 -16.69 4.36
CA ALA A 207 10.19 -15.95 5.55
C ALA A 207 10.47 -14.48 5.24
N GLY A 208 11.09 -14.18 4.11
CA GLY A 208 11.33 -12.83 3.62
C GLY A 208 10.03 -12.07 3.42
N LEU A 209 8.99 -12.70 2.85
CA LEU A 209 7.68 -12.07 2.68
C LEU A 209 6.98 -11.83 4.03
N LEU A 210 7.11 -12.75 4.98
CA LEU A 210 6.57 -12.57 6.33
C LEU A 210 7.26 -11.44 7.08
N VAL A 211 8.60 -11.45 7.12
CA VAL A 211 9.41 -10.42 7.79
C VAL A 211 9.15 -9.05 7.18
N SER A 212 9.12 -8.94 5.86
CA SER A 212 8.84 -7.67 5.18
C SER A 212 7.42 -7.16 5.42
N THR A 213 6.43 -8.06 5.56
CA THR A 213 5.05 -7.69 5.91
C THR A 213 4.98 -7.15 7.34
N VAL A 214 5.66 -7.78 8.28
CA VAL A 214 5.75 -7.29 9.67
C VAL A 214 6.48 -5.94 9.71
N ALA A 215 7.59 -5.79 8.99
CA ALA A 215 8.31 -4.52 8.90
C ALA A 215 7.43 -3.41 8.33
N ALA A 216 6.69 -3.67 7.24
CA ALA A 216 5.75 -2.71 6.67
C ALA A 216 4.68 -2.30 7.70
N LEU A 217 4.14 -3.23 8.49
CA LEU A 217 3.19 -2.93 9.57
C LEU A 217 3.80 -2.01 10.64
N MET A 218 5.05 -2.28 11.05
CA MET A 218 5.74 -1.49 12.08
C MET A 218 6.08 -0.07 11.60
N PHE A 219 6.50 0.10 10.35
CA PHE A 219 6.94 1.40 9.85
C PHE A 219 5.82 2.26 9.28
N TYR A 220 4.66 1.66 8.94
CA TYR A 220 3.55 2.42 8.40
C TYR A 220 2.98 3.46 9.38
N GLY A 221 2.78 3.10 10.66
CA GLY A 221 2.30 4.02 11.68
C GLY A 221 3.16 5.28 11.82
N PRO A 222 4.47 5.16 12.10
CA PRO A 222 5.39 6.29 12.11
C PRO A 222 5.40 7.09 10.82
N LYS A 223 5.37 6.41 9.67
CA LYS A 223 5.30 7.06 8.36
C LYS A 223 4.03 7.89 8.22
N ALA A 224 2.88 7.33 8.52
CA ALA A 224 1.58 8.00 8.40
C ALA A 224 1.44 9.17 9.38
N SER A 225 2.00 9.06 10.60
CA SER A 225 1.93 10.07 11.64
C SER A 225 3.05 11.11 11.60
N GLY A 226 4.09 10.93 10.76
CA GLY A 226 5.26 11.80 10.74
C GLY A 226 6.13 11.69 11.99
N LEU A 227 6.18 10.50 12.59
CA LEU A 227 6.97 10.21 13.78
C LEU A 227 8.37 9.70 13.41
N SER A 228 9.27 9.67 14.39
CA SER A 228 10.63 9.16 14.24
C SER A 228 10.68 7.64 14.12
N PHE A 229 11.83 7.12 13.65
CA PHE A 229 12.08 5.68 13.49
C PHE A 229 11.83 4.87 14.77
N SER A 230 12.19 5.41 15.94
CA SER A 230 11.98 4.73 17.23
C SER A 230 10.52 4.45 17.55
N SER A 231 9.60 5.27 17.03
CA SER A 231 8.15 5.10 17.24
C SER A 231 7.58 3.85 16.56
N ALA A 232 8.34 3.18 15.68
CA ALA A 232 7.96 1.88 15.12
C ALA A 232 7.83 0.77 16.18
N PHE A 233 8.45 0.96 17.34
CA PHE A 233 8.42 0.01 18.47
C PHE A 233 7.46 0.45 19.57
N ASP A 234 6.71 1.53 19.39
CA ASP A 234 5.71 2.03 20.32
C ASP A 234 4.41 1.24 20.14
N LEU A 235 3.94 0.63 21.23
CA LEU A 235 2.73 -0.20 21.23
C LEU A 235 1.44 0.60 20.94
N ASP A 236 1.40 1.87 21.34
CA ASP A 236 0.23 2.70 21.07
C ASP A 236 0.15 3.08 19.60
N VAL A 237 1.29 3.40 18.97
CA VAL A 237 1.39 3.61 17.52
C VAL A 237 1.01 2.34 16.77
N LEU A 238 1.48 1.17 17.23
CA LEU A 238 1.16 -0.11 16.60
C LEU A 238 -0.32 -0.46 16.71
N ARG A 239 -0.97 -0.19 17.85
CA ARG A 239 -2.42 -0.40 18.03
C ARG A 239 -3.23 0.43 17.04
N VAL A 240 -2.96 1.74 16.98
CA VAL A 240 -3.64 2.64 16.02
C VAL A 240 -3.35 2.20 14.57
N THR A 241 -2.13 1.75 14.30
CA THR A 241 -1.79 1.21 12.97
C THR A 241 -2.61 -0.02 12.61
N LEU A 242 -2.79 -0.97 13.53
CA LEU A 242 -3.58 -2.20 13.31
C LEU A 242 -5.06 -1.90 13.02
N ASP A 243 -5.62 -0.85 13.64
CA ASP A 243 -7.00 -0.41 13.43
C ASP A 243 -7.19 0.32 12.09
N SER A 244 -6.11 0.79 11.46
CA SER A 244 -6.14 1.45 10.16
C SER A 244 -6.51 0.50 9.01
N LYS A 245 -6.92 1.05 7.86
CA LYS A 245 -7.25 0.28 6.64
C LYS A 245 -6.07 -0.61 6.22
N LEU A 246 -4.87 -0.02 6.11
CA LEU A 246 -3.66 -0.76 5.73
C LEU A 246 -3.25 -1.78 6.79
N GLY A 247 -3.34 -1.44 8.08
CA GLY A 247 -3.02 -2.37 9.17
C GLY A 247 -3.88 -3.63 9.13
N ARG A 248 -5.17 -3.48 8.89
CA ARG A 248 -6.08 -4.63 8.70
C ARG A 248 -5.69 -5.48 7.49
N ALA A 249 -5.36 -4.85 6.34
CA ALA A 249 -4.91 -5.57 5.15
C ALA A 249 -3.61 -6.35 5.39
N LEU A 250 -2.64 -5.74 6.09
CA LEU A 250 -1.39 -6.41 6.46
C LEU A 250 -1.61 -7.55 7.46
N SER A 251 -2.53 -7.39 8.41
CA SER A 251 -2.91 -8.46 9.35
C SER A 251 -3.52 -9.65 8.62
N VAL A 252 -4.45 -9.42 7.68
CA VAL A 252 -4.99 -10.47 6.81
C VAL A 252 -3.88 -11.14 6.01
N ARG A 253 -2.92 -10.37 5.47
CA ARG A 253 -1.76 -10.91 4.74
C ARG A 253 -0.93 -11.86 5.62
N ILE A 254 -0.68 -11.51 6.88
CA ILE A 254 0.06 -12.36 7.84
C ILE A 254 -0.68 -13.70 8.04
N LEU A 255 -2.00 -13.67 8.21
CA LEU A 255 -2.81 -14.88 8.35
C LEU A 255 -2.75 -15.77 7.11
N VAL A 256 -2.88 -15.16 5.92
CA VAL A 256 -2.77 -15.88 4.64
C VAL A 256 -1.36 -16.45 4.46
N LEU A 257 -0.32 -15.75 4.91
CA LEU A 257 1.07 -16.25 4.90
C LEU A 257 1.25 -17.44 5.83
N GLY A 258 0.54 -17.50 6.96
CA GLY A 258 0.49 -18.69 7.82
C GLY A 258 -0.06 -19.91 7.07
N ALA A 259 -1.20 -19.74 6.39
CA ALA A 259 -1.78 -20.79 5.54
C ALA A 259 -0.85 -21.18 4.37
N ALA A 260 -0.18 -20.18 3.75
CA ALA A 260 0.80 -20.41 2.69
C ALA A 260 1.99 -21.23 3.17
N GLY A 261 2.48 -20.97 4.38
CA GLY A 261 3.57 -21.74 4.98
C GLY A 261 3.19 -23.20 5.24
N ALA A 262 1.97 -23.44 5.74
CA ALA A 262 1.46 -24.79 5.92
C ALA A 262 1.31 -25.56 4.58
N LEU A 263 0.74 -24.89 3.57
CA LEU A 263 0.62 -25.46 2.23
C LEU A 263 1.98 -25.72 1.59
N LEU A 264 2.95 -24.81 1.79
CA LEU A 264 4.32 -24.96 1.30
C LEU A 264 5.00 -26.18 1.93
N GLY A 265 4.87 -26.37 3.25
CA GLY A 265 5.39 -27.53 3.95
C GLY A 265 4.79 -28.83 3.39
N TYR A 266 3.49 -28.87 3.17
CA TYR A 266 2.80 -30.02 2.57
C TYR A 266 3.25 -30.26 1.12
N LEU A 267 3.35 -29.20 0.30
CA LEU A 267 3.86 -29.28 -1.08
C LEU A 267 5.25 -29.89 -1.13
N VAL A 268 6.17 -29.43 -0.28
CA VAL A 268 7.54 -29.94 -0.24
C VAL A 268 7.57 -31.42 0.14
N ALA A 269 6.70 -31.85 1.04
CA ALA A 269 6.63 -33.26 1.48
C ALA A 269 6.10 -34.19 0.39
N VAL A 270 5.13 -33.80 -0.43
CA VAL A 270 4.41 -34.70 -1.33
C VAL A 270 4.66 -34.49 -2.81
N LEU A 271 5.18 -33.33 -3.24
CA LEU A 271 5.23 -32.96 -4.66
C LEU A 271 6.13 -33.90 -5.49
N GLY A 272 7.21 -34.42 -4.90
CA GLY A 272 8.16 -35.30 -5.58
C GLY A 272 7.56 -36.61 -6.06
N GLU A 273 6.58 -37.15 -5.32
CA GLU A 273 5.92 -38.44 -5.56
C GLU A 273 4.48 -38.28 -6.06
N ALA A 274 3.98 -37.04 -6.12
CA ALA A 274 2.59 -36.75 -6.44
C ALA A 274 2.22 -37.13 -7.87
N GLU A 275 1.10 -37.79 -8.04
CA GLU A 275 0.48 -38.03 -9.34
C GLU A 275 0.08 -36.73 -10.02
N ARG A 276 -0.06 -36.75 -11.37
CA ARG A 276 -0.41 -35.59 -12.16
C ARG A 276 -1.66 -34.86 -11.66
N ARG A 277 -2.69 -35.57 -11.22
CA ARG A 277 -3.93 -34.97 -10.68
C ARG A 277 -3.69 -34.21 -9.39
N ALA A 278 -2.95 -34.80 -8.45
CA ALA A 278 -2.59 -34.16 -7.19
C ALA A 278 -1.76 -32.88 -7.42
N ARG A 279 -0.82 -32.92 -8.36
CA ARG A 279 -0.03 -31.71 -8.74
C ARG A 279 -0.90 -30.58 -9.28
N ILE A 280 -1.92 -30.92 -10.11
CA ILE A 280 -2.85 -29.89 -10.63
C ILE A 280 -3.63 -29.25 -9.47
N VAL A 281 -4.17 -30.07 -8.55
CA VAL A 281 -4.93 -29.57 -7.39
C VAL A 281 -4.05 -28.68 -6.50
N LEU A 282 -2.84 -29.12 -6.18
CA LEU A 282 -1.88 -28.35 -5.37
C LEU A 282 -1.47 -27.04 -6.05
N GLY A 283 -1.24 -27.10 -7.36
CA GLY A 283 -0.93 -25.89 -8.16
C GLY A 283 -2.10 -24.92 -8.19
N SER A 284 -3.32 -25.41 -8.34
CA SER A 284 -4.53 -24.55 -8.31
C SER A 284 -4.73 -23.90 -6.93
N ALA A 285 -4.54 -24.66 -5.85
CA ALA A 285 -4.61 -24.14 -4.48
C ALA A 285 -3.55 -23.04 -4.26
N TRP A 286 -2.31 -23.26 -4.76
CA TRP A 286 -1.27 -22.26 -4.68
C TRP A 286 -1.57 -21.00 -5.49
N VAL A 287 -2.13 -21.13 -6.70
CA VAL A 287 -2.55 -19.98 -7.52
C VAL A 287 -3.62 -19.15 -6.79
N LEU A 288 -4.64 -19.80 -6.24
CA LEU A 288 -5.69 -19.11 -5.47
C LEU A 288 -5.12 -18.38 -4.27
N LEU A 289 -4.21 -19.00 -3.53
CA LEU A 289 -3.57 -18.42 -2.37
C LEU A 289 -2.65 -17.25 -2.75
N SER A 290 -1.86 -17.38 -3.83
CA SER A 290 -1.01 -16.31 -4.36
C SER A 290 -1.86 -15.13 -4.86
N THR A 291 -3.01 -15.39 -5.49
CA THR A 291 -3.96 -14.35 -5.90
C THR A 291 -4.55 -13.63 -4.69
N GLY A 292 -4.92 -14.37 -3.64
CA GLY A 292 -5.37 -13.78 -2.38
C GLY A 292 -4.30 -12.91 -1.72
N LEU A 293 -3.04 -13.38 -1.70
CA LEU A 293 -1.90 -12.57 -1.24
C LEU A 293 -1.75 -11.29 -2.09
N ALA A 294 -1.77 -11.41 -3.42
CA ALA A 294 -1.68 -10.26 -4.32
C ALA A 294 -2.83 -9.26 -4.10
N ALA A 295 -4.05 -9.75 -3.89
CA ALA A 295 -5.21 -8.89 -3.61
C ALA A 295 -5.05 -8.05 -2.33
N THR A 296 -4.25 -8.49 -1.35
CA THR A 296 -3.96 -7.67 -0.17
C THR A 296 -3.16 -6.40 -0.47
N TRP A 297 -2.50 -6.30 -1.63
CA TRP A 297 -1.85 -5.05 -2.08
C TRP A 297 -2.84 -4.04 -2.66
N SER A 298 -3.96 -4.50 -3.25
CA SER A 298 -5.03 -3.59 -3.72
C SER A 298 -5.95 -3.10 -2.60
N MET A 299 -5.91 -3.74 -1.43
CA MET A 299 -6.65 -3.30 -0.23
C MET A 299 -5.85 -2.25 0.58
N ALA A 300 -4.58 -2.16 0.31
CA ALA A 300 -3.62 -1.27 0.95
C ALA A 300 -3.36 -0.04 0.08
#